data_4f4d03ed7fae74b2d790e370b83c2b92
#
_entry.id   4f4d03ed7fae74b2d790e370b83c2b92
#
_cell.length_a   1.000
_cell.length_b   1.000
_cell.length_c   1.000
_cell.angle_alpha   90.00
_cell.angle_beta   90.00
_cell.angle_gamma   90.00
#
_symmetry.space_group_name_H-M   'P 1'
#
loop_
_entity.id
_entity.type
_entity.pdbx_description
1 polymer ?
#
loop_
_entity_poly.entity_id
_entity_poly.type
_entity_poly.pdbx_seq_one_letter_code
_entity_poly.pdbx_strand_id
1 'polypeptide(L)'
;TDPAYLQYTFAQDDQRNPKVSDDCRRYVENWEEMKAQNIGILFYGDVGTGKSFLACAIANALLERLVSVSVTNFPRILNSLQGSFDDERQKRIDRLQHYSLLVIDDLGVERDTSYSVEQVYNAVDTRARSGKPVIITTNLSLKDLENPPSLAYKRIYDRVLEMCPIRLKMVEASRRTVNATDRRDAARRILGLTKGQDQ
;
A
#
# COMPACT_ATOMS: atom_id res chain seq x y z
N THR A 1 -0.60 -6.13 -11.72
CA THR A 1 0.45 -5.38 -10.97
C THR A 1 1.11 -4.38 -11.91
N ASP A 2 1.43 -3.18 -11.42
CA ASP A 2 2.17 -2.19 -12.19
C ASP A 2 3.61 -2.67 -12.36
N PRO A 3 4.19 -2.64 -13.59
CA PRO A 3 5.59 -3.03 -13.79
C PRO A 3 6.58 -2.28 -12.90
N ALA A 4 6.27 -1.04 -12.51
CA ALA A 4 7.09 -0.25 -11.60
C ALA A 4 7.25 -0.90 -10.21
N TYR A 5 6.27 -1.65 -9.75
CA TYR A 5 6.31 -2.33 -8.46
C TYR A 5 7.19 -3.60 -8.46
N LEU A 6 7.44 -4.20 -9.64
CA LEU A 6 8.27 -5.42 -9.74
C LEU A 6 9.75 -5.18 -9.38
N GLN A 7 10.22 -3.94 -9.45
CA GLN A 7 11.60 -3.61 -9.08
C GLN A 7 11.78 -3.35 -7.57
N TYR A 8 10.71 -3.28 -6.78
CA TYR A 8 10.82 -3.05 -5.34
C TYR A 8 11.10 -4.38 -4.62
N THR A 9 12.38 -4.66 -4.37
CA THR A 9 12.84 -5.89 -3.70
C THR A 9 13.60 -5.56 -2.42
N PHE A 10 13.71 -6.53 -1.52
CA PHE A 10 14.53 -6.38 -0.31
C PHE A 10 16.03 -6.18 -0.60
N ALA A 11 16.51 -6.59 -1.77
CA ALA A 11 17.89 -6.33 -2.19
C ALA A 11 18.17 -4.85 -2.47
N GLN A 12 17.13 -4.08 -2.83
CA GLN A 12 17.19 -2.64 -3.09
C GLN A 12 16.83 -1.78 -1.88
N ASP A 13 16.61 -2.40 -0.73
CA ASP A 13 16.28 -1.68 0.50
C ASP A 13 17.49 -0.90 1.01
N ASP A 14 17.34 0.42 1.14
CA ASP A 14 18.37 1.33 1.64
C ASP A 14 18.55 1.30 3.16
N GLN A 15 17.85 0.40 3.84
CA GLN A 15 17.94 0.15 5.29
C GLN A 15 17.71 1.39 6.17
N ARG A 16 16.97 2.39 5.70
CA ARG A 16 16.65 3.58 6.52
C ARG A 16 15.73 3.25 7.69
N ASN A 17 14.91 2.22 7.56
CA ASN A 17 14.07 1.67 8.65
C ASN A 17 14.44 0.21 8.91
N PRO A 18 15.62 -0.09 9.45
CA PRO A 18 16.13 -1.46 9.52
C PRO A 18 15.20 -2.39 10.31
N LYS A 19 14.65 -1.92 11.43
CA LYS A 19 13.68 -2.71 12.22
C LYS A 19 12.44 -3.08 11.42
N VAL A 20 11.87 -2.10 10.70
CA VAL A 20 10.67 -2.35 9.88
C VAL A 20 11.01 -3.28 8.71
N SER A 21 12.17 -3.12 8.09
CA SER A 21 12.66 -4.01 7.04
C SER A 21 12.84 -5.44 7.54
N ASP A 22 13.39 -5.62 8.73
CA ASP A 22 13.54 -6.94 9.37
C ASP A 22 12.18 -7.57 9.70
N ASP A 23 11.23 -6.79 10.23
CA ASP A 23 9.87 -7.26 10.48
C ASP A 23 9.17 -7.72 9.18
N CYS A 24 9.39 -6.99 8.07
CA CYS A 24 8.89 -7.38 6.75
C CYS A 24 9.51 -8.70 6.24
N ARG A 25 10.82 -8.91 6.45
CA ARG A 25 11.50 -10.18 6.08
C ARG A 25 10.95 -11.34 6.90
N ARG A 26 10.80 -11.15 8.22
CA ARG A 26 10.19 -12.16 9.11
C ARG A 26 8.77 -12.50 8.72
N TYR A 27 7.97 -11.51 8.26
CA TYR A 27 6.63 -11.75 7.75
C TYR A 27 6.65 -12.71 6.54
N VAL A 28 7.58 -12.51 5.61
CA VAL A 28 7.77 -13.40 4.45
C VAL A 28 8.29 -14.78 4.87
N GLU A 29 9.20 -14.84 5.83
CA GLU A 29 9.75 -16.12 6.35
C GLU A 29 8.67 -16.98 7.00
N ASN A 30 7.75 -16.34 7.75
CA ASN A 30 6.66 -17.00 8.47
C ASN A 30 5.32 -16.95 7.70
N TRP A 31 5.35 -16.83 6.37
CA TRP A 31 4.16 -16.61 5.54
C TRP A 31 3.02 -17.59 5.79
N GLU A 32 3.31 -18.89 5.90
CA GLU A 32 2.25 -19.91 6.07
C GLU A 32 1.48 -19.71 7.38
N GLU A 33 2.16 -19.31 8.44
CA GLU A 33 1.52 -18.99 9.72
C GLU A 33 0.72 -17.67 9.66
N MET A 34 1.29 -16.63 9.06
CA MET A 34 0.60 -15.34 8.83
C MET A 34 -0.67 -15.54 8.02
N LYS A 35 -0.61 -16.36 6.97
CA LYS A 35 -1.74 -16.72 6.14
C LYS A 35 -2.79 -17.53 6.90
N ALA A 36 -2.39 -18.54 7.68
CA ALA A 36 -3.30 -19.38 8.45
C ALA A 36 -4.09 -18.58 9.50
N GLN A 37 -3.47 -17.54 10.07
CA GLN A 37 -4.07 -16.66 11.08
C GLN A 37 -4.69 -15.39 10.49
N ASN A 38 -4.70 -15.21 9.16
CA ASN A 38 -5.18 -14.01 8.47
C ASN A 38 -4.54 -12.71 8.98
N ILE A 39 -3.22 -12.72 9.21
CA ILE A 39 -2.49 -11.57 9.74
C ILE A 39 -2.03 -10.68 8.59
N GLY A 40 -2.59 -9.48 8.51
CA GLY A 40 -2.19 -8.43 7.57
C GLY A 40 -1.29 -7.37 8.19
N ILE A 41 -0.79 -6.46 7.35
CA ILE A 41 0.08 -5.34 7.75
C ILE A 41 -0.53 -4.01 7.30
N LEU A 42 -0.53 -3.03 8.21
CA LEU A 42 -0.79 -1.63 7.92
C LEU A 42 0.51 -0.83 7.99
N PHE A 43 0.97 -0.31 6.86
CA PHE A 43 2.02 0.70 6.82
C PHE A 43 1.41 2.10 6.86
N TYR A 44 1.82 2.93 7.81
CA TYR A 44 1.31 4.29 7.95
C TYR A 44 2.43 5.30 8.23
N GLY A 45 2.17 6.58 7.95
CA GLY A 45 3.13 7.67 8.14
C GLY A 45 3.28 8.55 6.90
N ASP A 46 4.18 9.52 6.94
CA ASP A 46 4.29 10.57 5.94
C ASP A 46 4.59 10.09 4.52
N VAL A 47 4.31 10.97 3.55
CA VAL A 47 4.54 10.71 2.12
C VAL A 47 6.03 10.50 1.84
N GLY A 48 6.36 9.49 1.03
CA GLY A 48 7.73 9.27 0.56
C GLY A 48 8.64 8.53 1.54
N THR A 49 8.12 8.02 2.64
CA THR A 49 8.89 7.29 3.68
C THR A 49 9.21 5.83 3.32
N GLY A 50 8.70 5.30 2.19
CA GLY A 50 9.00 3.95 1.72
C GLY A 50 7.94 2.89 2.03
N LYS A 51 6.72 3.28 2.43
CA LYS A 51 5.60 2.35 2.69
C LYS A 51 5.31 1.41 1.52
N SER A 52 5.04 2.00 0.34
CA SER A 52 4.76 1.25 -0.88
C SER A 52 5.94 0.37 -1.31
N PHE A 53 7.18 0.84 -1.07
CA PHE A 53 8.38 0.06 -1.35
C PHE A 53 8.41 -1.24 -0.54
N LEU A 54 8.27 -1.18 0.79
CA LEU A 54 8.30 -2.36 1.64
C LEU A 54 7.08 -3.27 1.42
N ALA A 55 5.89 -2.71 1.20
CA ALA A 55 4.71 -3.49 0.85
C ALA A 55 4.93 -4.30 -0.44
N CYS A 56 5.53 -3.68 -1.46
CA CYS A 56 5.85 -4.36 -2.72
C CYS A 56 7.04 -5.32 -2.58
N ALA A 57 8.03 -5.05 -1.72
CA ALA A 57 9.12 -5.97 -1.45
C ALA A 57 8.63 -7.28 -0.83
N ILE A 58 7.67 -7.21 0.11
CA ILE A 58 6.98 -8.41 0.62
C ILE A 58 6.25 -9.14 -0.51
N ALA A 59 5.47 -8.40 -1.32
CA ALA A 59 4.73 -8.97 -2.44
C ALA A 59 5.63 -9.73 -3.43
N ASN A 60 6.74 -9.12 -3.83
CA ASN A 60 7.69 -9.72 -4.77
C ASN A 60 8.39 -10.93 -4.17
N ALA A 61 8.82 -10.87 -2.91
CA ALA A 61 9.44 -12.01 -2.23
C ALA A 61 8.49 -13.21 -2.10
N LEU A 62 7.17 -12.96 -1.92
CA LEU A 62 6.17 -14.03 -1.92
C LEU A 62 5.83 -14.52 -3.32
N LEU A 63 5.86 -13.67 -4.35
CA LEU A 63 5.74 -14.09 -5.76
C LEU A 63 6.88 -15.04 -6.17
N GLU A 64 8.12 -14.77 -5.73
CA GLU A 64 9.27 -15.66 -5.94
C GLU A 64 9.07 -17.06 -5.29
N ARG A 65 8.25 -17.12 -4.23
CA ARG A 65 7.83 -18.37 -3.57
C ARG A 65 6.56 -18.98 -4.18
N LEU A 66 6.15 -18.53 -5.37
CA LEU A 66 4.94 -18.98 -6.08
C LEU A 66 3.63 -18.73 -5.32
N VAL A 67 3.60 -17.77 -4.41
CA VAL A 67 2.38 -17.34 -3.75
C VAL A 67 1.58 -16.44 -4.70
N SER A 68 0.28 -16.66 -4.79
CA SER A 68 -0.62 -15.80 -5.58
C SER A 68 -0.80 -14.44 -4.90
N VAL A 69 -0.19 -13.39 -5.48
CA VAL A 69 -0.21 -12.02 -4.94
C VAL A 69 -0.78 -11.05 -5.97
N SER A 70 -1.54 -10.07 -5.51
CA SER A 70 -1.92 -8.90 -6.31
C SER A 70 -1.55 -7.61 -5.61
N VAL A 71 -0.99 -6.66 -6.36
CA VAL A 71 -0.71 -5.30 -5.90
C VAL A 71 -1.58 -4.33 -6.69
N THR A 72 -2.37 -3.52 -5.99
CA THR A 72 -3.30 -2.55 -6.55
C THR A 72 -3.41 -1.31 -5.66
N ASN A 73 -4.26 -0.37 -6.01
CA ASN A 73 -4.66 0.77 -5.18
C ASN A 73 -6.15 1.07 -5.40
N PHE A 74 -6.76 1.85 -4.50
CA PHE A 74 -8.19 2.17 -4.61
C PHE A 74 -8.55 2.91 -5.89
N PRO A 75 -7.80 3.92 -6.38
CA PRO A 75 -8.09 4.54 -7.68
C PRO A 75 -8.16 3.53 -8.83
N ARG A 76 -7.28 2.53 -8.89
CA ARG A 76 -7.32 1.47 -9.91
C ARG A 76 -8.53 0.57 -9.75
N ILE A 77 -8.86 0.18 -8.52
CA ILE A 77 -10.07 -0.60 -8.25
C ILE A 77 -11.27 0.20 -8.75
N LEU A 78 -11.46 1.45 -8.31
CA LEU A 78 -12.57 2.31 -8.70
C LEU A 78 -12.65 2.53 -10.22
N ASN A 79 -11.54 2.83 -10.88
CA ASN A 79 -11.49 3.00 -12.33
C ASN A 79 -11.88 1.71 -13.07
N SER A 80 -11.51 0.55 -12.55
CA SER A 80 -11.89 -0.74 -13.13
C SER A 80 -13.40 -1.00 -13.04
N LEU A 81 -14.09 -0.38 -12.09
CA LEU A 81 -15.53 -0.52 -11.87
C LEU A 81 -16.36 0.47 -12.70
N GLN A 82 -15.75 1.56 -13.19
CA GLN A 82 -16.44 2.57 -13.99
C GLN A 82 -16.92 1.98 -15.32
N GLY A 83 -18.15 2.34 -15.71
CA GLY A 83 -18.75 1.89 -16.97
C GLY A 83 -19.15 0.41 -17.02
N SER A 84 -18.96 -0.35 -15.93
CA SER A 84 -19.37 -1.75 -15.85
C SER A 84 -20.80 -1.87 -15.32
N PHE A 85 -21.56 -2.87 -15.79
CA PHE A 85 -22.83 -3.26 -15.19
C PHE A 85 -22.61 -3.86 -13.79
N ASP A 86 -23.64 -3.90 -12.96
CA ASP A 86 -23.55 -4.32 -11.56
C ASP A 86 -22.95 -5.72 -11.40
N ASP A 87 -23.35 -6.69 -12.24
CA ASP A 87 -22.81 -8.05 -12.22
C ASP A 87 -21.31 -8.12 -12.54
N GLU A 88 -20.84 -7.31 -13.50
CA GLU A 88 -19.42 -7.26 -13.85
C GLU A 88 -18.61 -6.56 -12.75
N ARG A 89 -19.18 -5.52 -12.16
CA ARG A 89 -18.59 -4.78 -11.03
C ARG A 89 -18.38 -5.72 -9.86
N GLN A 90 -19.40 -6.48 -9.49
CA GLN A 90 -19.30 -7.45 -8.40
C GLN A 90 -18.24 -8.52 -8.70
N LYS A 91 -18.20 -9.08 -9.90
CA LYS A 91 -17.17 -10.05 -10.30
C LYS A 91 -15.75 -9.50 -10.21
N ARG A 92 -15.53 -8.19 -10.47
CA ARG A 92 -14.22 -7.55 -10.34
C ARG A 92 -13.81 -7.39 -8.89
N ILE A 93 -14.74 -7.02 -8.00
CA ILE A 93 -14.51 -6.95 -6.55
C ILE A 93 -14.23 -8.35 -6.02
N ASP A 94 -15.02 -9.36 -6.42
CA ASP A 94 -14.87 -10.75 -5.97
C ASP A 94 -13.50 -11.35 -6.34
N ARG A 95 -12.88 -10.90 -7.44
CA ARG A 95 -11.52 -11.33 -7.80
C ARG A 95 -10.48 -10.99 -6.74
N LEU A 96 -10.69 -9.93 -5.94
CA LEU A 96 -9.77 -9.53 -4.89
C LEU A 96 -9.63 -10.59 -3.79
N GLN A 97 -10.66 -11.44 -3.59
CA GLN A 97 -10.62 -12.53 -2.61
C GLN A 97 -9.81 -13.75 -3.07
N HIS A 98 -9.52 -13.89 -4.37
CA HIS A 98 -8.84 -15.10 -4.87
C HIS A 98 -7.33 -15.11 -4.57
N TYR A 99 -6.69 -13.95 -4.48
CA TYR A 99 -5.26 -13.86 -4.18
C TYR A 99 -4.96 -14.29 -2.74
N SER A 100 -3.87 -15.04 -2.55
CA SER A 100 -3.40 -15.41 -1.22
C SER A 100 -3.00 -14.18 -0.40
N LEU A 101 -2.29 -13.23 -1.02
CA LEU A 101 -2.02 -11.91 -0.47
C LEU A 101 -2.56 -10.82 -1.40
N LEU A 102 -3.23 -9.82 -0.84
CA LEU A 102 -3.62 -8.59 -1.53
C LEU A 102 -2.85 -7.41 -0.93
N VAL A 103 -2.21 -6.62 -1.77
CA VAL A 103 -1.61 -5.33 -1.36
C VAL A 103 -2.47 -4.20 -1.95
N ILE A 104 -2.96 -3.32 -1.10
CA ILE A 104 -3.71 -2.12 -1.49
C ILE A 104 -2.91 -0.89 -1.06
N ASP A 105 -2.33 -0.22 -2.04
CA ASP A 105 -1.49 0.96 -1.83
C ASP A 105 -2.35 2.23 -1.72
N ASP A 106 -1.91 3.18 -0.89
CA ASP A 106 -2.47 4.53 -0.74
C ASP A 106 -3.97 4.59 -0.35
N LEU A 107 -4.35 3.97 0.78
CA LEU A 107 -5.67 4.20 1.40
C LEU A 107 -5.80 5.67 1.82
N GLY A 108 -6.94 6.30 1.49
CA GLY A 108 -7.28 7.69 1.84
C GLY A 108 -6.94 8.71 0.76
N VAL A 109 -6.54 8.27 -0.47
CA VAL A 109 -6.36 9.15 -1.64
C VAL A 109 -7.52 9.08 -2.64
N GLU A 110 -8.50 8.24 -2.38
CA GLU A 110 -9.71 8.13 -3.18
C GLU A 110 -10.57 9.40 -3.10
N ARG A 111 -11.34 9.67 -4.16
CA ARG A 111 -12.27 10.80 -4.17
C ARG A 111 -13.36 10.61 -3.11
N ASP A 112 -13.63 11.65 -2.34
CA ASP A 112 -14.68 11.67 -1.32
C ASP A 112 -16.07 11.85 -1.96
N THR A 113 -16.52 10.83 -2.69
CA THR A 113 -17.88 10.72 -3.21
C THR A 113 -18.57 9.51 -2.57
N SER A 114 -19.89 9.61 -2.36
CA SER A 114 -20.65 8.48 -1.79
C SER A 114 -20.43 7.17 -2.56
N TYR A 115 -20.35 7.24 -3.88
CA TYR A 115 -20.05 6.10 -4.73
C TYR A 115 -18.65 5.52 -4.45
N SER A 116 -17.61 6.36 -4.39
CA SER A 116 -16.24 5.89 -4.15
C SER A 116 -16.13 5.24 -2.76
N VAL A 117 -16.69 5.86 -1.73
CA VAL A 117 -16.69 5.33 -0.36
C VAL A 117 -17.40 3.98 -0.29
N GLU A 118 -18.54 3.83 -0.97
CA GLU A 118 -19.27 2.56 -1.06
C GLU A 118 -18.43 1.45 -1.72
N GLN A 119 -17.78 1.75 -2.86
CA GLN A 119 -16.96 0.76 -3.57
C GLN A 119 -15.70 0.39 -2.78
N VAL A 120 -15.08 1.35 -2.07
CA VAL A 120 -13.97 1.08 -1.15
C VAL A 120 -14.41 0.15 -0.03
N TYR A 121 -15.58 0.45 0.57
CA TYR A 121 -16.17 -0.43 1.59
C TYR A 121 -16.39 -1.85 1.05
N ASN A 122 -17.00 -1.99 -0.13
CA ASN A 122 -17.26 -3.29 -0.74
C ASN A 122 -15.96 -4.08 -1.00
N ALA A 123 -14.91 -3.43 -1.48
CA ALA A 123 -13.61 -4.07 -1.71
C ALA A 123 -12.96 -4.53 -0.38
N VAL A 124 -12.97 -3.68 0.64
CA VAL A 124 -12.41 -3.98 1.97
C VAL A 124 -13.20 -5.09 2.67
N ASP A 125 -14.55 -5.01 2.66
CA ASP A 125 -15.41 -6.01 3.29
C ASP A 125 -15.31 -7.38 2.59
N THR A 126 -15.25 -7.41 1.25
CA THR A 126 -15.01 -8.63 0.48
C THR A 126 -13.68 -9.28 0.87
N ARG A 127 -12.62 -8.47 1.04
CA ARG A 127 -11.33 -8.99 1.48
C ARG A 127 -11.40 -9.50 2.93
N ALA A 128 -12.03 -8.77 3.83
CA ALA A 128 -12.21 -9.20 5.22
C ALA A 128 -12.93 -10.55 5.31
N ARG A 129 -14.03 -10.73 4.57
CA ARG A 129 -14.78 -11.99 4.52
C ARG A 129 -14.01 -13.15 3.91
N SER A 130 -13.02 -12.88 3.07
CA SER A 130 -12.20 -13.93 2.47
C SER A 130 -11.31 -14.68 3.45
N GLY A 131 -11.07 -14.13 4.65
CA GLY A 131 -10.17 -14.68 5.65
C GLY A 131 -8.73 -14.78 5.16
N LYS A 132 -8.30 -13.89 4.27
CA LYS A 132 -6.95 -13.89 3.69
C LYS A 132 -6.21 -12.59 3.98
N PRO A 133 -4.90 -12.62 4.28
CA PRO A 133 -4.11 -11.46 4.63
C PRO A 133 -4.15 -10.34 3.60
N VAL A 134 -4.12 -9.11 4.09
CA VAL A 134 -4.00 -7.89 3.28
C VAL A 134 -2.86 -7.03 3.80
N ILE A 135 -2.14 -6.38 2.90
CA ILE A 135 -1.20 -5.32 3.24
C ILE A 135 -1.79 -4.01 2.73
N ILE A 136 -1.90 -3.02 3.61
CA ILE A 136 -2.42 -1.70 3.26
C ILE A 136 -1.38 -0.65 3.60
N THR A 137 -1.20 0.32 2.71
CA THR A 137 -0.41 1.52 3.00
C THR A 137 -1.31 2.74 3.06
N THR A 138 -0.97 3.71 3.91
CA THR A 138 -1.72 4.96 4.05
C THR A 138 -0.84 6.10 4.54
N ASN A 139 -1.19 7.32 4.16
CA ASN A 139 -0.62 8.54 4.72
C ASN A 139 -1.40 9.07 5.93
N LEU A 140 -2.53 8.45 6.26
CA LEU A 140 -3.31 8.78 7.44
C LEU A 140 -2.56 8.33 8.71
N SER A 141 -2.70 9.09 9.79
CA SER A 141 -2.22 8.65 11.10
C SER A 141 -3.16 7.61 11.71
N LEU A 142 -2.67 6.84 12.70
CA LEU A 142 -3.56 5.93 13.44
C LEU A 142 -4.73 6.67 14.09
N LYS A 143 -4.49 7.90 14.55
CA LYS A 143 -5.54 8.74 15.15
C LYS A 143 -6.64 9.07 14.14
N ASP A 144 -6.28 9.33 12.87
CA ASP A 144 -7.26 9.61 11.81
C ASP A 144 -8.07 8.35 11.46
N LEU A 145 -7.43 7.18 11.47
CA LEU A 145 -8.11 5.90 11.23
C LEU A 145 -9.04 5.51 12.40
N GLU A 146 -8.66 5.81 13.63
CA GLU A 146 -9.47 5.53 14.82
C GLU A 146 -10.62 6.53 15.00
N ASN A 147 -10.47 7.77 14.50
CA ASN A 147 -11.44 8.86 14.62
C ASN A 147 -11.78 9.47 13.25
N PRO A 148 -12.39 8.71 12.35
CA PRO A 148 -12.70 9.17 11.00
C PRO A 148 -13.84 10.18 10.97
N PRO A 149 -13.96 10.99 9.89
CA PRO A 149 -14.91 12.11 9.79
C PRO A 149 -16.37 11.65 9.66
N SER A 150 -16.64 10.40 9.29
CA SER A 150 -17.99 9.88 9.10
C SER A 150 -18.12 8.40 9.46
N LEU A 151 -19.36 7.95 9.68
CA LEU A 151 -19.68 6.55 9.95
C LEU A 151 -19.29 5.62 8.77
N ALA A 152 -19.35 6.12 7.55
CA ALA A 152 -18.97 5.34 6.37
C ALA A 152 -17.47 5.02 6.39
N TYR A 153 -16.61 6.01 6.64
CA TYR A 153 -15.17 5.79 6.82
C TYR A 153 -14.86 4.96 8.05
N LYS A 154 -15.63 5.10 9.14
CA LYS A 154 -15.46 4.28 10.33
C LYS A 154 -15.59 2.80 10.01
N ARG A 155 -16.59 2.40 9.24
CA ARG A 155 -16.78 1.00 8.84
C ARG A 155 -15.60 0.45 8.01
N ILE A 156 -15.04 1.28 7.12
CA ILE A 156 -13.88 0.91 6.32
C ILE A 156 -12.65 0.73 7.21
N TYR A 157 -12.36 1.73 8.05
CA TYR A 157 -11.13 1.74 8.85
C TYR A 157 -11.16 0.72 9.98
N ASP A 158 -12.32 0.45 10.60
CA ASP A 158 -12.47 -0.63 11.58
C ASP A 158 -12.09 -1.98 10.95
N ARG A 159 -12.55 -2.27 9.72
CA ARG A 159 -12.17 -3.48 8.97
C ARG A 159 -10.69 -3.54 8.63
N VAL A 160 -10.12 -2.42 8.22
CA VAL A 160 -8.67 -2.33 7.93
C VAL A 160 -7.85 -2.62 9.17
N LEU A 161 -8.21 -2.01 10.31
CA LEU A 161 -7.52 -2.21 11.59
C LEU A 161 -7.68 -3.63 12.14
N GLU A 162 -8.83 -4.27 11.89
CA GLU A 162 -9.09 -5.68 12.23
C GLU A 162 -8.21 -6.62 11.40
N MET A 163 -8.15 -6.44 10.07
CA MET A 163 -7.36 -7.28 9.17
C MET A 163 -5.84 -7.07 9.31
N CYS A 164 -5.42 -5.90 9.79
CA CYS A 164 -4.01 -5.50 9.88
C CYS A 164 -3.56 -5.29 11.34
N PRO A 165 -3.44 -6.36 12.14
CA PRO A 165 -2.97 -6.25 13.53
C PRO A 165 -1.51 -5.79 13.61
N ILE A 166 -0.67 -6.06 12.59
CA ILE A 166 0.69 -5.53 12.49
C ILE A 166 0.61 -4.09 11.94
N ARG A 167 1.03 -3.12 12.75
CA ARG A 167 0.98 -1.69 12.42
C ARG A 167 2.38 -1.11 12.41
N LEU A 168 2.93 -0.83 11.23
CA LEU A 168 4.30 -0.38 11.03
C LEU A 168 4.33 1.12 10.69
N LYS A 169 4.84 1.93 11.62
CA LYS A 169 5.00 3.36 11.43
C LYS A 169 6.27 3.65 10.65
N MET A 170 6.15 4.42 9.57
CA MET A 170 7.27 4.90 8.76
C MET A 170 7.55 6.37 9.12
N VAL A 171 8.70 6.66 9.75
CA VAL A 171 9.01 7.98 10.31
C VAL A 171 10.17 8.71 9.62
N GLU A 172 10.75 8.12 8.58
CA GLU A 172 11.92 8.66 7.91
C GLU A 172 11.61 9.85 6.99
N ALA A 173 12.62 10.66 6.71
CA ALA A 173 12.52 11.75 5.74
C ALA A 173 12.13 11.21 4.35
N SER A 174 11.33 12.00 3.62
CA SER A 174 10.85 11.62 2.30
C SER A 174 11.99 11.29 1.33
N ARG A 175 12.04 10.04 0.87
CA ARG A 175 12.99 9.59 -0.19
C ARG A 175 12.81 10.38 -1.48
N ARG A 176 11.60 10.84 -1.78
CA ARG A 176 11.30 11.65 -2.98
C ARG A 176 12.00 13.00 -2.92
N THR A 177 12.03 13.64 -1.75
CA THR A 177 12.72 14.93 -1.56
C THR A 177 14.23 14.78 -1.68
N VAL A 178 14.82 13.75 -1.08
CA VAL A 178 16.25 13.46 -1.18
C VAL A 178 16.62 13.18 -2.63
N ASN A 179 15.94 12.26 -3.30
CA ASN A 179 16.19 11.91 -4.70
C ASN A 179 15.99 13.12 -5.65
N ALA A 180 15.01 13.98 -5.39
CA ALA A 180 14.79 15.20 -6.17
C ALA A 180 15.95 16.19 -6.01
N THR A 181 16.47 16.33 -4.80
CA THR A 181 17.66 17.17 -4.53
C THR A 181 18.88 16.63 -5.27
N ASP A 182 19.18 15.34 -5.15
CA ASP A 182 20.30 14.69 -5.81
C ASP A 182 20.22 14.83 -7.34
N ARG A 183 19.03 14.62 -7.91
CA ARG A 183 18.79 14.79 -9.36
C ARG A 183 18.95 16.24 -9.82
N ARG A 184 18.51 17.21 -9.01
CA ARG A 184 18.71 18.63 -9.28
C ARG A 184 20.19 19.00 -9.25
N ASP A 185 20.94 18.51 -8.28
CA ASP A 185 22.38 18.77 -8.16
C ASP A 185 23.18 18.08 -9.29
N ALA A 186 22.75 16.90 -9.73
CA ALA A 186 23.30 16.25 -10.92
C ALA A 186 23.01 17.04 -12.18
N ALA A 187 21.76 17.51 -12.37
CA ALA A 187 21.41 18.35 -13.52
C ALA A 187 22.19 19.67 -13.55
N ARG A 188 22.36 20.32 -12.39
CA ARG A 188 23.19 21.54 -12.30
C ARG A 188 24.63 21.29 -12.70
N ARG A 189 25.23 20.20 -12.25
CA ARG A 189 26.60 19.81 -12.67
C ARG A 189 26.72 19.61 -14.19
N ILE A 190 25.73 18.89 -14.76
CA ILE A 190 25.71 18.63 -16.22
C ILE A 190 25.54 19.93 -17.02
N LEU A 191 24.73 20.88 -16.56
CA LEU A 191 24.44 22.15 -17.22
C LEU A 191 25.46 23.26 -16.88
N GLY A 192 26.42 23.02 -15.97
CA GLY A 192 27.40 24.03 -15.55
C GLY A 192 26.78 25.18 -14.71
N LEU A 193 25.61 24.99 -14.07
CA LEU A 193 24.93 26.02 -13.32
C LEU A 193 25.47 26.13 -11.89
N THR A 194 25.78 27.36 -11.44
CA THR A 194 26.20 27.64 -10.05
C THR A 194 24.99 27.77 -9.09
N LYS A 195 25.20 27.51 -7.79
CA LYS A 195 24.18 27.75 -6.75
C LYS A 195 23.80 29.23 -6.76
N GLY A 196 22.54 29.54 -7.10
CA GLY A 196 21.99 30.90 -7.10
C GLY A 196 21.34 31.38 -8.40
N GLN A 197 21.31 30.54 -9.45
CA GLN A 197 20.69 30.86 -10.76
C GLN A 197 19.29 30.19 -10.93
N ASP A 198 18.57 29.95 -9.87
CA ASP A 198 17.17 29.53 -9.95
C ASP A 198 16.29 30.79 -10.08
N GLN A 199 15.89 31.16 -11.31
CA GLN A 199 14.75 32.04 -11.57
C GLN A 199 13.56 31.23 -12.03
#